data_31b73a6fc331f28cbf881f3c9b285c13
#
_entry.id   31b73a6fc331f28cbf881f3c9b285c13
#
_cell.length_a   1.000
_cell.length_b   1.000
_cell.length_c   1.000
_cell.angle_alpha   90.00
_cell.angle_beta   90.00
_cell.angle_gamma   90.00
#
_symmetry.space_group_name_H-M   'P 1'
#
loop_
_entity.id
_entity.type
_entity.pdbx_description
1 polymer ?
#
loop_
_entity_poly.entity_id
_entity_poly.type
_entity_poly.pdbx_seq_one_letter_code
_entity_poly.pdbx_strand_id
1 'polypeptide(L)'
;MIKAKPLENETLQSAEIGRRNAGIPGRALRRDRLGHVKCQICMTATIPGVDLGNQPIGDLVLSPSQLNQPETFYPLKLQHCPECGLTQLSYIVNPKIVYKNFPFVSGTTQTATRHLQTLPAQLVKLQNLNGKSFAVDIGSNDGTLLKGYIPSGVKFLGVDPSGDPVRIANEQGIETLHAFFNEETAEYVKAKYGKADAITACGVFGHMADLAGVMRGVKILLKKHGVFATDSQYWLDTMQRLHYDNMFHQHLRYYSMKPLIYLHRQYGMDVFDVERSEVYGGSIRIFACNTGEFPISNRVKKLVALEEKEKLYDAATNESFSTQVADRRSKLFDEVYKLVSKGKKVIGIGAPAKASTICNYAGLGPNLVEYVTEVNPLRIGKYLPGVRIPIKDEEFMFADRKPADAGILFAWNYYDEIVPKLRKRGFKGEILLP
;
A
#
# COMPACT_ATOMS: atom_id res chain seq x y z
N MET A 1 -37.53 4.78 16.40
CA MET A 1 -37.16 3.37 16.23
C MET A 1 -37.74 2.88 14.93
N ILE A 2 -36.95 2.89 13.86
CA ILE A 2 -37.36 2.29 12.57
C ILE A 2 -36.56 1.00 12.43
N LYS A 3 -37.26 -0.12 12.53
CA LYS A 3 -36.69 -1.46 12.35
C LYS A 3 -36.36 -1.64 10.87
N ALA A 4 -35.05 -1.78 10.55
CA ALA A 4 -34.62 -2.22 9.24
C ALA A 4 -34.96 -3.70 9.03
N LYS A 5 -35.61 -4.04 7.90
CA LYS A 5 -35.82 -5.42 7.46
C LYS A 5 -34.49 -6.03 7.00
N PRO A 6 -34.24 -7.32 7.22
CA PRO A 6 -33.05 -8.00 6.70
C PRO A 6 -33.15 -8.12 5.19
N LEU A 7 -32.06 -7.76 4.51
CA LEU A 7 -31.85 -7.98 3.08
C LEU A 7 -31.52 -9.45 2.84
N GLU A 8 -32.47 -10.24 2.37
CA GLU A 8 -32.22 -11.57 1.82
C GLU A 8 -31.81 -11.45 0.35
N ASN A 9 -30.72 -12.18 -0.01
CA ASN A 9 -30.36 -12.62 -1.38
C ASN A 9 -29.71 -11.66 -2.39
N GLU A 10 -28.84 -10.71 -2.02
CA GLU A 10 -27.94 -10.06 -3.02
C GLU A 10 -26.53 -10.69 -3.11
N THR A 11 -26.22 -11.69 -2.30
CA THR A 11 -24.91 -12.37 -2.27
C THR A 11 -24.58 -13.17 -3.54
N LEU A 12 -25.57 -13.50 -4.36
CA LEU A 12 -25.37 -14.28 -5.58
C LEU A 12 -24.90 -13.44 -6.79
N GLN A 13 -25.30 -12.17 -6.90
CA GLN A 13 -24.89 -11.31 -8.00
C GLN A 13 -23.45 -10.80 -7.86
N SER A 14 -22.98 -10.53 -6.64
CA SER A 14 -21.58 -10.15 -6.40
C SER A 14 -20.60 -11.27 -6.74
N ALA A 15 -20.99 -12.53 -6.60
CA ALA A 15 -20.18 -13.68 -6.98
C ALA A 15 -20.05 -13.88 -8.49
N GLU A 16 -21.02 -13.44 -9.29
CA GLU A 16 -20.98 -13.52 -10.77
C GLU A 16 -20.11 -12.47 -11.42
N ILE A 17 -20.12 -11.24 -10.89
CA ILE A 17 -19.24 -10.15 -11.37
C ILE A 17 -17.75 -10.52 -11.19
N GLY A 18 -17.42 -11.26 -10.12
CA GLY A 18 -16.05 -11.73 -9.86
C GLY A 18 -15.58 -12.92 -10.72
N ARG A 19 -16.48 -13.69 -11.37
CA ARG A 19 -16.13 -14.93 -12.07
C ARG A 19 -15.48 -14.73 -13.44
N ARG A 20 -15.76 -13.65 -14.17
CA ARG A 20 -15.21 -13.41 -15.51
C ARG A 20 -13.74 -13.01 -15.53
N ASN A 21 -13.18 -12.54 -14.40
CA ASN A 21 -11.75 -12.24 -14.25
C ASN A 21 -10.92 -13.40 -13.67
N ALA A 22 -11.47 -14.60 -13.67
CA ALA A 22 -10.91 -15.81 -13.07
C ALA A 22 -9.97 -16.54 -14.03
N GLY A 23 -8.71 -16.14 -14.15
CA GLY A 23 -7.82 -17.01 -14.88
C GLY A 23 -6.48 -16.46 -15.36
N ILE A 24 -5.88 -15.50 -14.68
CA ILE A 24 -4.51 -15.09 -15.01
C ILE A 24 -3.59 -15.56 -13.87
N PRO A 25 -2.76 -16.61 -14.08
CA PRO A 25 -1.62 -16.86 -13.20
C PRO A 25 -0.76 -15.59 -13.13
N GLY A 26 0.03 -15.43 -12.07
CA GLY A 26 0.93 -14.29 -11.92
C GLY A 26 1.53 -13.91 -13.26
N ARG A 27 1.35 -12.67 -13.68
CA ARG A 27 1.65 -12.26 -15.04
C ARG A 27 3.02 -11.62 -15.07
N ALA A 28 3.99 -12.28 -15.74
CA ALA A 28 5.17 -11.57 -16.25
C ALA A 28 4.67 -10.38 -17.08
N LEU A 29 5.16 -9.17 -16.76
CA LEU A 29 4.80 -7.97 -17.53
C LEU A 29 5.16 -8.17 -19.00
N ARG A 30 4.42 -7.50 -19.88
CA ARG A 30 4.71 -7.55 -21.32
C ARG A 30 6.17 -7.21 -21.54
N ARG A 31 6.83 -8.00 -22.36
CA ARG A 31 8.21 -7.77 -22.79
C ARG A 31 8.21 -7.32 -24.24
N ASP A 32 9.20 -6.54 -24.63
CA ASP A 32 9.48 -6.26 -26.04
C ASP A 32 10.15 -7.48 -26.71
N ARG A 33 10.49 -7.35 -28.02
CA ARG A 33 11.17 -8.40 -28.78
C ARG A 33 12.57 -8.74 -28.22
N LEU A 34 13.21 -7.83 -27.49
CA LEU A 34 14.50 -8.01 -26.86
C LEU A 34 14.40 -8.51 -25.40
N GLY A 35 13.18 -8.76 -24.92
CA GLY A 35 12.95 -9.27 -23.57
C GLY A 35 12.85 -8.19 -22.48
N HIS A 36 12.91 -6.89 -22.82
CA HIS A 36 12.76 -5.81 -21.84
C HIS A 36 11.32 -5.72 -21.31
N VAL A 37 11.19 -5.46 -20.02
CA VAL A 37 9.89 -5.22 -19.38
C VAL A 37 9.31 -3.91 -19.90
N LYS A 38 8.01 -3.90 -20.24
CA LYS A 38 7.30 -2.69 -20.67
C LYS A 38 6.69 -1.95 -19.50
N CYS A 39 6.72 -0.62 -19.59
CA CYS A 39 6.05 0.28 -18.67
C CYS A 39 4.52 0.00 -18.62
N GLN A 40 3.98 -0.02 -17.42
CA GLN A 40 2.54 -0.29 -17.21
C GLN A 40 1.64 0.89 -17.59
N ILE A 41 2.20 2.08 -17.82
CA ILE A 41 1.47 3.29 -18.24
C ILE A 41 1.66 3.54 -19.74
N CYS A 42 2.90 3.78 -20.19
CA CYS A 42 3.18 4.26 -21.56
C CYS A 42 3.66 3.16 -22.52
N MET A 43 3.84 1.92 -22.04
CA MET A 43 4.30 0.78 -22.84
C MET A 43 5.74 0.88 -23.39
N THR A 44 6.50 1.90 -23.02
CA THR A 44 7.94 2.02 -23.37
C THR A 44 8.75 0.96 -22.64
N ALA A 45 9.86 0.51 -23.23
CA ALA A 45 10.82 -0.39 -22.58
C ALA A 45 11.39 0.28 -21.32
N THR A 46 11.44 -0.46 -20.21
CA THR A 46 11.92 0.05 -18.92
C THR A 46 13.39 -0.32 -18.70
N ILE A 47 14.03 0.43 -17.80
CA ILE A 47 15.41 0.22 -17.38
C ILE A 47 15.41 -0.50 -16.03
N PRO A 48 16.28 -1.52 -15.80
CA PRO A 48 16.40 -2.18 -14.50
C PRO A 48 16.78 -1.19 -13.39
N GLY A 49 16.18 -1.38 -12.20
CA GLY A 49 16.49 -0.67 -10.97
C GLY A 49 16.90 -1.65 -9.86
N VAL A 50 16.49 -1.36 -8.61
CA VAL A 50 16.79 -2.20 -7.45
C VAL A 50 16.33 -3.63 -7.65
N ASP A 51 17.21 -4.59 -7.33
CA ASP A 51 16.92 -6.03 -7.32
C ASP A 51 17.04 -6.57 -5.88
N LEU A 52 15.90 -6.90 -5.27
CA LEU A 52 15.86 -7.53 -3.95
C LEU A 52 15.85 -9.07 -4.03
N GLY A 53 16.11 -9.63 -5.20
CA GLY A 53 16.09 -11.07 -5.44
C GLY A 53 14.68 -11.66 -5.54
N ASN A 54 14.59 -12.96 -5.29
CA ASN A 54 13.30 -13.63 -5.15
C ASN A 54 12.86 -13.56 -3.69
N GLN A 55 11.64 -13.11 -3.47
CA GLN A 55 11.08 -12.87 -2.14
C GLN A 55 9.73 -13.60 -1.98
N PRO A 56 9.39 -14.07 -0.78
CA PRO A 56 8.02 -14.52 -0.50
C PRO A 56 7.08 -13.31 -0.45
N ILE A 57 5.77 -13.55 -0.47
CA ILE A 57 4.79 -12.48 -0.26
C ILE A 57 4.76 -12.12 1.22
N GLY A 58 5.24 -10.93 1.57
CA GLY A 58 5.50 -10.50 2.95
C GLY A 58 4.32 -10.55 3.92
N ASP A 59 3.08 -10.39 3.42
CA ASP A 59 1.87 -10.46 4.24
C ASP A 59 1.31 -11.88 4.42
N LEU A 60 1.79 -12.87 3.68
CA LEU A 60 1.34 -14.26 3.82
C LEU A 60 2.11 -14.98 4.93
N VAL A 61 1.92 -14.52 6.17
CA VAL A 61 2.54 -15.13 7.36
C VAL A 61 2.18 -16.62 7.48
N LEU A 62 3.16 -17.45 7.82
CA LEU A 62 3.02 -18.91 7.86
C LEU A 62 2.43 -19.39 9.18
N SER A 63 1.46 -20.29 9.13
CA SER A 63 1.03 -21.05 10.32
C SER A 63 2.10 -22.10 10.71
N PRO A 64 2.11 -22.60 11.96
CA PRO A 64 3.01 -23.67 12.36
C PRO A 64 2.97 -24.92 11.46
N SER A 65 1.79 -25.28 10.94
CA SER A 65 1.59 -26.41 10.03
C SER A 65 2.22 -26.22 8.65
N GLN A 66 2.53 -24.99 8.26
CA GLN A 66 3.14 -24.66 6.97
C GLN A 66 4.68 -24.64 7.01
N LEU A 67 5.31 -24.72 8.18
CA LEU A 67 6.77 -24.62 8.31
C LEU A 67 7.53 -25.71 7.56
N ASN A 68 6.94 -26.89 7.39
CA ASN A 68 7.55 -28.03 6.68
C ASN A 68 7.06 -28.14 5.22
N GLN A 69 6.35 -27.13 4.71
CA GLN A 69 5.86 -27.10 3.34
C GLN A 69 6.73 -26.23 2.44
N PRO A 70 6.77 -26.50 1.12
CA PRO A 70 7.41 -25.61 0.16
C PRO A 70 6.75 -24.22 0.17
N GLU A 71 7.57 -23.19 0.04
CA GLU A 71 7.12 -21.80 -0.03
C GLU A 71 7.46 -21.21 -1.41
N THR A 72 6.53 -20.44 -1.97
CA THR A 72 6.73 -19.84 -3.29
C THR A 72 7.35 -18.45 -3.16
N PHE A 73 8.43 -18.25 -3.92
CA PHE A 73 9.13 -16.96 -4.03
C PHE A 73 8.90 -16.36 -5.40
N TYR A 74 8.80 -15.04 -5.46
CA TYR A 74 8.59 -14.28 -6.69
C TYR A 74 9.68 -13.21 -6.84
N PRO A 75 10.06 -12.83 -8.09
CA PRO A 75 11.00 -11.73 -8.31
C PRO A 75 10.49 -10.44 -7.68
N LEU A 76 11.32 -9.78 -6.87
CA LEU A 76 11.05 -8.47 -6.30
C LEU A 76 12.10 -7.47 -6.83
N LYS A 77 11.86 -6.98 -8.04
CA LYS A 77 12.79 -6.13 -8.80
C LYS A 77 12.06 -4.91 -9.32
N LEU A 78 12.68 -3.75 -9.19
CA LEU A 78 12.18 -2.51 -9.76
C LEU A 78 12.60 -2.32 -11.21
N GLN A 79 11.79 -1.58 -11.93
CA GLN A 79 12.02 -1.11 -13.28
C GLN A 79 11.64 0.36 -13.36
N HIS A 80 12.43 1.17 -14.07
CA HIS A 80 12.16 2.59 -14.27
C HIS A 80 11.82 2.86 -15.73
N CYS A 81 10.80 3.68 -15.95
CA CYS A 81 10.41 4.11 -17.28
C CYS A 81 11.13 5.43 -17.64
N PRO A 82 11.99 5.45 -18.67
CA PRO A 82 12.68 6.67 -19.08
C PRO A 82 11.74 7.73 -19.67
N GLU A 83 10.59 7.33 -20.20
CA GLU A 83 9.62 8.23 -20.83
C GLU A 83 8.73 8.90 -19.78
N CYS A 84 7.86 8.16 -19.09
CA CYS A 84 6.89 8.73 -18.17
C CYS A 84 7.36 8.83 -16.72
N GLY A 85 8.57 8.33 -16.40
CA GLY A 85 9.16 8.39 -15.06
C GLY A 85 8.57 7.40 -14.04
N LEU A 86 7.73 6.43 -14.48
CA LEU A 86 7.17 5.44 -13.58
C LEU A 86 8.24 4.48 -13.05
N THR A 87 8.27 4.31 -11.73
CA THR A 87 8.94 3.18 -11.09
C THR A 87 7.92 2.09 -10.79
N GLN A 88 8.21 0.85 -11.17
CA GLN A 88 7.28 -0.29 -11.08
C GLN A 88 7.99 -1.60 -10.78
N LEU A 89 7.26 -2.60 -10.27
CA LEU A 89 7.77 -3.97 -10.20
C LEU A 89 7.91 -4.58 -11.61
N SER A 90 8.90 -5.46 -11.77
CA SER A 90 9.12 -6.25 -13.01
C SER A 90 8.16 -7.44 -13.14
N TYR A 91 7.47 -7.80 -12.07
CA TYR A 91 6.57 -8.95 -11.98
C TYR A 91 5.34 -8.62 -11.12
N ILE A 92 4.17 -9.02 -11.57
CA ILE A 92 2.91 -8.88 -10.82
C ILE A 92 2.45 -10.26 -10.37
N VAL A 93 2.43 -10.49 -9.08
CA VAL A 93 1.80 -11.69 -8.50
C VAL A 93 0.30 -11.62 -8.70
N ASN A 94 -0.33 -12.77 -8.94
CA ASN A 94 -1.78 -12.84 -9.11
C ASN A 94 -2.50 -12.23 -7.89
N PRO A 95 -3.33 -11.18 -8.07
CA PRO A 95 -4.05 -10.53 -6.97
C PRO A 95 -4.88 -11.50 -6.11
N LYS A 96 -5.42 -12.57 -6.70
CA LYS A 96 -6.16 -13.59 -5.95
C LYS A 96 -5.30 -14.35 -4.93
N ILE A 97 -3.99 -14.46 -5.17
CA ILE A 97 -3.05 -15.05 -4.20
C ILE A 97 -2.76 -14.03 -3.11
N VAL A 98 -2.51 -12.78 -3.50
CA VAL A 98 -2.09 -11.69 -2.61
C VAL A 98 -3.20 -11.29 -1.64
N TYR A 99 -4.46 -11.20 -2.11
CA TYR A 99 -5.60 -10.67 -1.34
C TYR A 99 -6.56 -11.74 -0.81
N LYS A 100 -6.28 -13.04 -1.00
CA LYS A 100 -7.17 -14.14 -0.56
C LYS A 100 -7.46 -14.11 0.95
N ASN A 101 -6.45 -13.85 1.77
CA ASN A 101 -6.54 -13.78 3.23
C ASN A 101 -5.74 -12.56 3.71
N PHE A 102 -6.07 -11.38 3.17
CA PHE A 102 -5.32 -10.16 3.43
C PHE A 102 -5.59 -9.67 4.87
N PRO A 103 -4.59 -9.70 5.77
CA PRO A 103 -4.78 -9.48 7.21
C PRO A 103 -4.74 -8.00 7.61
N PHE A 104 -4.80 -7.09 6.65
CA PHE A 104 -4.69 -5.65 6.91
C PHE A 104 -6.06 -5.02 7.13
N VAL A 105 -6.18 -4.26 8.23
CA VAL A 105 -7.35 -3.44 8.57
C VAL A 105 -6.89 -2.02 8.78
N SER A 106 -7.45 -1.06 8.04
CA SER A 106 -6.98 0.34 8.00
C SER A 106 -7.14 1.08 9.34
N GLY A 107 -8.17 0.74 10.11
CA GLY A 107 -8.49 1.37 11.39
C GLY A 107 -7.61 0.95 12.57
N THR A 108 -6.51 0.22 12.36
CA THR A 108 -5.69 -0.33 13.45
C THR A 108 -4.77 0.69 14.14
N THR A 109 -4.43 1.81 13.50
CA THR A 109 -3.58 2.86 14.09
C THR A 109 -4.29 4.21 14.07
N GLN A 110 -4.10 5.02 15.13
CA GLN A 110 -4.72 6.35 15.22
C GLN A 110 -4.16 7.30 14.15
N THR A 111 -2.86 7.21 13.86
CA THR A 111 -2.20 8.03 12.84
C THR A 111 -2.78 7.78 11.46
N ALA A 112 -2.92 6.51 11.04
CA ALA A 112 -3.51 6.15 9.75
C ALA A 112 -5.00 6.56 9.69
N THR A 113 -5.77 6.26 10.73
CA THR A 113 -7.19 6.64 10.81
C THR A 113 -7.38 8.14 10.63
N ARG A 114 -6.63 8.96 11.37
CA ARG A 114 -6.71 10.43 11.26
C ARG A 114 -6.35 10.90 9.85
N HIS A 115 -5.27 10.37 9.29
CA HIS A 115 -4.84 10.72 7.92
C HIS A 115 -5.92 10.41 6.87
N LEU A 116 -6.51 9.21 6.93
CA LEU A 116 -7.57 8.81 6.00
C LEU A 116 -8.82 9.69 6.15
N GLN A 117 -9.25 9.96 7.37
CA GLN A 117 -10.48 10.76 7.63
C GLN A 117 -10.34 12.24 7.32
N THR A 118 -9.12 12.79 7.14
CA THR A 118 -8.95 14.19 6.69
C THR A 118 -9.36 14.38 5.24
N LEU A 119 -9.21 13.40 4.37
CA LEU A 119 -9.52 13.54 2.95
C LEU A 119 -11.01 13.77 2.66
N PRO A 120 -11.98 13.03 3.23
CA PRO A 120 -13.39 13.36 3.11
C PRO A 120 -13.72 14.79 3.48
N ALA A 121 -13.20 15.30 4.60
CA ALA A 121 -13.43 16.68 5.04
C ALA A 121 -12.86 17.71 4.05
N GLN A 122 -11.70 17.44 3.46
CA GLN A 122 -11.11 18.26 2.40
C GLN A 122 -11.99 18.28 1.14
N LEU A 123 -12.47 17.12 0.68
CA LEU A 123 -13.34 17.01 -0.49
C LEU A 123 -14.70 17.67 -0.27
N VAL A 124 -15.28 17.51 0.93
CA VAL A 124 -16.53 18.22 1.31
C VAL A 124 -16.35 19.73 1.18
N LYS A 125 -15.25 20.28 1.71
CA LYS A 125 -14.95 21.71 1.63
C LYS A 125 -14.64 22.16 0.20
N LEU A 126 -13.84 21.40 -0.55
CA LEU A 126 -13.40 21.73 -1.90
C LEU A 126 -14.58 21.82 -2.89
N GLN A 127 -15.54 20.91 -2.78
CA GLN A 127 -16.64 20.75 -3.71
C GLN A 127 -18.01 21.14 -3.13
N ASN A 128 -18.08 21.65 -1.90
CA ASN A 128 -19.34 21.97 -1.18
C ASN A 128 -20.29 20.75 -1.11
N LEU A 129 -19.73 19.55 -0.84
CA LEU A 129 -20.53 18.32 -0.79
C LEU A 129 -21.51 18.35 0.40
N ASN A 130 -22.65 17.69 0.23
CA ASN A 130 -23.73 17.64 1.22
C ASN A 130 -24.56 16.36 1.06
N GLY A 131 -25.70 16.23 1.75
CA GLY A 131 -26.55 15.04 1.74
C GLY A 131 -27.16 14.65 0.37
N LYS A 132 -27.00 15.48 -0.67
CA LYS A 132 -27.37 15.14 -2.05
C LYS A 132 -26.19 14.61 -2.87
N SER A 133 -24.97 14.72 -2.33
CA SER A 133 -23.75 14.30 -2.97
C SER A 133 -23.49 12.80 -2.74
N PHE A 134 -22.73 12.20 -3.65
CA PHE A 134 -22.34 10.79 -3.58
C PHE A 134 -20.83 10.62 -3.74
N ALA A 135 -20.20 9.86 -2.85
CA ALA A 135 -18.78 9.53 -2.86
C ALA A 135 -18.56 8.03 -2.98
N VAL A 136 -17.47 7.63 -3.63
CA VAL A 136 -17.05 6.23 -3.74
C VAL A 136 -15.60 6.10 -3.30
N ASP A 137 -15.31 5.12 -2.44
CA ASP A 137 -13.94 4.79 -2.03
C ASP A 137 -13.53 3.43 -2.61
N ILE A 138 -12.46 3.43 -3.40
CA ILE A 138 -11.91 2.25 -4.07
C ILE A 138 -10.82 1.65 -3.19
N GLY A 139 -10.94 0.37 -2.83
CA GLY A 139 -10.09 -0.27 -1.83
C GLY A 139 -10.41 0.25 -0.43
N SER A 140 -11.71 0.37 -0.13
CA SER A 140 -12.23 1.01 1.09
C SER A 140 -11.91 0.28 2.38
N ASN A 141 -11.44 -0.98 2.29
CA ASN A 141 -11.10 -1.82 3.42
C ASN A 141 -12.24 -1.90 4.46
N ASP A 142 -12.00 -1.57 5.72
CA ASP A 142 -12.99 -1.54 6.81
C ASP A 142 -13.86 -0.27 6.85
N GLY A 143 -13.82 0.55 5.82
CA GLY A 143 -14.59 1.78 5.69
C GLY A 143 -14.06 2.96 6.51
N THR A 144 -12.84 2.87 7.04
CA THR A 144 -12.25 3.90 7.91
C THR A 144 -12.23 5.29 7.26
N LEU A 145 -11.89 5.40 5.95
CA LEU A 145 -11.95 6.66 5.22
C LEU A 145 -13.39 7.17 5.13
N LEU A 146 -14.32 6.31 4.73
CA LEU A 146 -15.73 6.67 4.48
C LEU A 146 -16.43 7.24 5.70
N LYS A 147 -16.03 6.85 6.92
CA LYS A 147 -16.53 7.43 8.17
C LYS A 147 -16.32 8.95 8.26
N GLY A 148 -15.31 9.47 7.55
CA GLY A 148 -15.06 10.91 7.47
C GLY A 148 -16.16 11.71 6.73
N TYR A 149 -17.04 11.07 5.94
CA TYR A 149 -18.19 11.71 5.31
C TYR A 149 -19.42 11.81 6.21
N ILE A 150 -19.51 11.02 7.29
CA ILE A 150 -20.70 10.96 8.16
C ILE A 150 -21.12 12.35 8.67
N PRO A 151 -20.21 13.22 9.16
CA PRO A 151 -20.60 14.54 9.68
C PRO A 151 -21.25 15.46 8.63
N SER A 152 -20.96 15.28 7.35
CA SER A 152 -21.49 16.09 6.25
C SER A 152 -22.78 15.54 5.64
N GLY A 153 -23.18 14.32 6.03
CA GLY A 153 -24.35 13.64 5.46
C GLY A 153 -24.18 13.20 4.00
N VAL A 154 -22.97 13.27 3.42
CA VAL A 154 -22.68 12.78 2.07
C VAL A 154 -22.97 11.29 1.99
N LYS A 155 -23.69 10.86 0.96
CA LYS A 155 -23.90 9.43 0.69
C LYS A 155 -22.60 8.83 0.18
N PHE A 156 -22.30 7.61 0.60
CA PHE A 156 -21.04 6.96 0.20
C PHE A 156 -21.21 5.45 -0.02
N LEU A 157 -20.27 4.90 -0.79
CA LEU A 157 -20.14 3.46 -1.05
C LEU A 157 -18.67 3.07 -1.02
N GLY A 158 -18.34 1.97 -0.34
CA GLY A 158 -17.04 1.33 -0.45
C GLY A 158 -17.03 0.26 -1.55
N VAL A 159 -15.87 0.05 -2.16
CA VAL A 159 -15.61 -1.09 -3.06
C VAL A 159 -14.28 -1.71 -2.68
N ASP A 160 -14.27 -2.97 -2.21
CA ASP A 160 -13.04 -3.67 -1.80
C ASP A 160 -13.10 -5.16 -2.16
N PRO A 161 -12.00 -5.77 -2.65
CA PRO A 161 -11.97 -7.19 -3.01
C PRO A 161 -11.73 -8.13 -1.81
N SER A 162 -11.46 -7.62 -0.61
CA SER A 162 -11.06 -8.41 0.56
C SER A 162 -12.24 -8.73 1.46
N GLY A 163 -12.58 -10.02 1.61
CA GLY A 163 -13.81 -10.44 2.25
C GLY A 163 -13.94 -10.03 3.72
N ASP A 164 -12.91 -10.21 4.56
CA ASP A 164 -12.97 -9.85 5.98
C ASP A 164 -13.10 -8.33 6.23
N PRO A 165 -12.30 -7.45 5.60
CA PRO A 165 -12.52 -6.01 5.71
C PRO A 165 -13.92 -5.57 5.27
N VAL A 166 -14.43 -6.08 4.15
CA VAL A 166 -15.79 -5.79 3.66
C VAL A 166 -16.85 -6.19 4.68
N ARG A 167 -16.71 -7.38 5.28
CA ARG A 167 -17.62 -7.83 6.34
C ARG A 167 -17.61 -6.88 7.54
N ILE A 168 -16.40 -6.50 8.00
CA ILE A 168 -16.23 -5.54 9.10
C ILE A 168 -16.89 -4.18 8.79
N ALA A 169 -16.68 -3.66 7.58
CA ALA A 169 -17.29 -2.40 7.14
C ALA A 169 -18.82 -2.48 7.18
N ASN A 170 -19.40 -3.52 6.58
CA ASN A 170 -20.86 -3.71 6.52
C ASN A 170 -21.48 -3.92 7.92
N GLU A 171 -20.82 -4.66 8.82
CA GLU A 171 -21.24 -4.82 10.22
C GLU A 171 -21.28 -3.49 11.00
N GLN A 172 -20.41 -2.53 10.60
CA GLN A 172 -20.38 -1.18 11.16
C GLN A 172 -21.33 -0.20 10.46
N GLY A 173 -22.15 -0.66 9.52
CA GLY A 173 -23.08 0.18 8.75
C GLY A 173 -22.43 1.00 7.64
N ILE A 174 -21.21 0.66 7.22
CA ILE A 174 -20.52 1.26 6.08
C ILE A 174 -20.75 0.36 4.86
N GLU A 175 -21.74 0.73 4.02
CA GLU A 175 -22.07 -0.05 2.83
C GLU A 175 -20.84 -0.22 1.94
N THR A 176 -20.43 -1.48 1.73
CA THR A 176 -19.23 -1.82 0.95
C THR A 176 -19.52 -3.01 0.03
N LEU A 177 -19.26 -2.82 -1.26
CA LEU A 177 -19.38 -3.85 -2.29
C LEU A 177 -18.13 -4.73 -2.30
N HIS A 178 -18.31 -6.05 -2.17
CA HIS A 178 -17.21 -7.01 -2.25
C HIS A 178 -16.86 -7.30 -3.72
N ALA A 179 -16.01 -6.47 -4.31
CA ALA A 179 -15.59 -6.56 -5.71
C ALA A 179 -14.24 -5.89 -5.97
N PHE A 180 -13.56 -6.28 -7.05
CA PHE A 180 -12.51 -5.46 -7.64
C PHE A 180 -13.14 -4.30 -8.40
N PHE A 181 -12.61 -3.09 -8.22
CA PHE A 181 -13.05 -1.93 -8.99
C PHE A 181 -12.46 -1.98 -10.41
N ASN A 182 -13.34 -1.91 -11.39
CA ASN A 182 -13.04 -1.88 -12.82
C ASN A 182 -14.21 -1.22 -13.58
N GLU A 183 -14.22 -1.28 -14.90
CA GLU A 183 -15.30 -0.73 -15.74
C GLU A 183 -16.67 -1.34 -15.41
N GLU A 184 -16.73 -2.67 -15.26
CA GLU A 184 -17.99 -3.40 -14.98
C GLU A 184 -18.58 -2.98 -13.62
N THR A 185 -17.73 -2.93 -12.57
CA THR A 185 -18.14 -2.44 -11.26
C THR A 185 -18.57 -0.98 -11.29
N ALA A 186 -17.86 -0.13 -12.05
CA ALA A 186 -18.21 1.27 -12.19
C ALA A 186 -19.57 1.46 -12.88
N GLU A 187 -19.89 0.70 -13.93
CA GLU A 187 -21.21 0.74 -14.59
C GLU A 187 -22.32 0.23 -13.66
N TYR A 188 -22.07 -0.83 -12.87
CA TYR A 188 -23.02 -1.31 -11.86
C TYR A 188 -23.32 -0.22 -10.82
N VAL A 189 -22.27 0.40 -10.24
CA VAL A 189 -22.43 1.48 -9.25
C VAL A 189 -23.16 2.66 -9.84
N LYS A 190 -22.80 3.07 -11.05
CA LYS A 190 -23.47 4.18 -11.78
C LYS A 190 -24.96 3.88 -12.03
N ALA A 191 -25.32 2.67 -12.41
CA ALA A 191 -26.71 2.27 -12.65
C ALA A 191 -27.54 2.28 -11.35
N LYS A 192 -26.97 1.84 -10.22
CA LYS A 192 -27.68 1.71 -8.95
C LYS A 192 -27.71 3.01 -8.13
N TYR A 193 -26.61 3.77 -8.11
CA TYR A 193 -26.43 4.93 -7.23
C TYR A 193 -26.24 6.26 -7.97
N GLY A 194 -26.03 6.22 -9.28
CA GLY A 194 -25.67 7.38 -10.08
C GLY A 194 -24.16 7.63 -10.14
N LYS A 195 -23.78 8.75 -10.77
CA LYS A 195 -22.37 9.17 -10.82
C LYS A 195 -21.92 9.79 -9.50
N ALA A 196 -20.62 9.65 -9.19
CA ALA A 196 -20.01 10.15 -7.97
C ALA A 196 -19.49 11.60 -8.12
N ASP A 197 -19.70 12.40 -7.09
CA ASP A 197 -19.09 13.73 -6.93
C ASP A 197 -17.62 13.61 -6.53
N ALA A 198 -17.29 12.62 -5.70
CA ALA A 198 -15.94 12.31 -5.28
C ALA A 198 -15.65 10.81 -5.42
N ILE A 199 -14.46 10.48 -5.90
CA ILE A 199 -13.93 9.12 -5.91
C ILE A 199 -12.57 9.16 -5.20
N THR A 200 -12.31 8.21 -4.30
CA THR A 200 -11.05 8.11 -3.58
C THR A 200 -10.40 6.74 -3.80
N ALA A 201 -9.05 6.67 -3.72
CA ALA A 201 -8.27 5.45 -3.74
C ALA A 201 -6.98 5.65 -2.92
N CYS A 202 -7.10 5.51 -1.58
CA CYS A 202 -6.03 5.81 -0.64
C CYS A 202 -5.26 4.56 -0.21
N GLY A 203 -3.92 4.57 -0.37
CA GLY A 203 -3.06 3.44 -0.02
C GLY A 203 -3.24 2.21 -0.92
N VAL A 204 -3.99 2.32 -2.01
CA VAL A 204 -4.35 1.18 -2.88
C VAL A 204 -4.06 1.41 -4.36
N PHE A 205 -3.93 2.66 -4.80
CA PHE A 205 -3.75 2.99 -6.22
C PHE A 205 -2.49 2.37 -6.83
N GLY A 206 -1.41 2.25 -6.05
CA GLY A 206 -0.20 1.52 -6.43
C GLY A 206 -0.35 0.00 -6.49
N HIS A 207 -1.41 -0.55 -5.92
CA HIS A 207 -1.64 -2.00 -5.78
C HIS A 207 -2.50 -2.60 -6.93
N MET A 208 -3.19 -1.78 -7.69
CA MET A 208 -4.21 -2.21 -8.65
C MET A 208 -3.57 -2.85 -9.88
N ALA A 209 -3.74 -4.15 -10.08
CA ALA A 209 -3.14 -4.88 -11.19
C ALA A 209 -3.66 -4.43 -12.56
N ASP A 210 -4.96 -4.11 -12.68
CA ASP A 210 -5.59 -3.55 -13.88
C ASP A 210 -5.77 -2.02 -13.75
N LEU A 211 -4.66 -1.29 -13.86
CA LEU A 211 -4.68 0.18 -13.77
C LEU A 211 -5.55 0.81 -14.86
N ALA A 212 -5.52 0.27 -16.06
CA ALA A 212 -6.30 0.79 -17.19
C ALA A 212 -7.81 0.65 -16.97
N GLY A 213 -8.25 -0.53 -16.49
CA GLY A 213 -9.66 -0.76 -16.15
C GLY A 213 -10.12 0.14 -15.00
N VAL A 214 -9.27 0.38 -14.00
CA VAL A 214 -9.56 1.32 -12.91
C VAL A 214 -9.74 2.74 -13.45
N MET A 215 -8.81 3.25 -14.28
CA MET A 215 -8.90 4.60 -14.82
C MET A 215 -10.14 4.79 -15.72
N ARG A 216 -10.49 3.79 -16.54
CA ARG A 216 -11.73 3.81 -17.31
C ARG A 216 -12.97 3.77 -16.42
N GLY A 217 -12.96 2.95 -15.38
CA GLY A 217 -14.02 2.92 -14.37
C GLY A 217 -14.23 4.26 -13.67
N VAL A 218 -13.14 4.94 -13.28
CA VAL A 218 -13.19 6.30 -12.73
C VAL A 218 -13.85 7.27 -13.72
N LYS A 219 -13.49 7.23 -15.01
CA LYS A 219 -14.11 8.09 -16.04
C LYS A 219 -15.59 7.82 -16.24
N ILE A 220 -16.03 6.58 -16.14
CA ILE A 220 -17.44 6.19 -16.22
C ILE A 220 -18.23 6.77 -15.06
N LEU A 221 -17.67 6.67 -13.85
CA LEU A 221 -18.38 6.94 -12.60
C LEU A 221 -18.30 8.40 -12.16
N LEU A 222 -17.22 9.13 -12.49
CA LEU A 222 -17.02 10.51 -12.06
C LEU A 222 -17.99 11.48 -12.75
N LYS A 223 -18.61 12.37 -11.97
CA LYS A 223 -19.42 13.48 -12.50
C LYS A 223 -18.57 14.52 -13.22
N LYS A 224 -19.22 15.39 -13.98
CA LYS A 224 -18.66 16.70 -14.36
C LYS A 224 -18.38 17.48 -13.08
N HIS A 225 -17.22 18.15 -13.01
CA HIS A 225 -16.69 18.82 -11.82
C HIS A 225 -16.50 17.89 -10.59
N GLY A 226 -16.54 16.57 -10.79
CA GLY A 226 -16.17 15.61 -9.77
C GLY A 226 -14.67 15.55 -9.55
N VAL A 227 -14.25 15.09 -8.37
CA VAL A 227 -12.83 14.96 -8.02
C VAL A 227 -12.49 13.49 -7.78
N PHE A 228 -11.41 13.03 -8.42
CA PHE A 228 -10.74 11.78 -8.10
C PHE A 228 -9.48 12.06 -7.29
N ALA A 229 -9.42 11.55 -6.06
CA ALA A 229 -8.27 11.75 -5.18
C ALA A 229 -7.57 10.41 -4.89
N THR A 230 -6.25 10.37 -5.03
CA THR A 230 -5.44 9.21 -4.63
C THR A 230 -4.39 9.63 -3.62
N ASP A 231 -4.07 8.71 -2.72
CA ASP A 231 -2.98 8.86 -1.75
C ASP A 231 -2.07 7.65 -1.86
N SER A 232 -0.79 7.86 -2.09
CA SER A 232 0.19 6.80 -2.33
C SER A 232 1.54 7.18 -1.75
N GLN A 233 2.38 6.18 -1.51
CA GLN A 233 3.77 6.43 -1.14
C GLN A 233 4.47 7.27 -2.20
N TYR A 234 5.23 8.25 -1.75
CA TYR A 234 5.94 9.19 -2.61
C TYR A 234 7.34 8.67 -2.96
N TRP A 235 7.60 8.46 -4.25
CA TRP A 235 8.85 7.87 -4.71
C TRP A 235 10.09 8.71 -4.36
N LEU A 236 9.99 10.03 -4.41
CA LEU A 236 11.10 10.90 -4.00
C LEU A 236 11.48 10.70 -2.52
N ASP A 237 10.49 10.62 -1.63
CA ASP A 237 10.72 10.34 -0.21
C ASP A 237 11.34 8.97 0.00
N THR A 238 10.85 7.95 -0.73
CA THR A 238 11.39 6.59 -0.69
C THR A 238 12.87 6.57 -1.06
N MET A 239 13.26 7.29 -2.11
CA MET A 239 14.66 7.37 -2.53
C MET A 239 15.53 8.17 -1.57
N GLN A 240 15.10 9.37 -1.18
CA GLN A 240 15.89 10.26 -0.32
C GLN A 240 16.12 9.71 1.08
N ARG A 241 15.18 8.91 1.59
CA ARG A 241 15.23 8.32 2.94
C ARG A 241 15.64 6.85 2.93
N LEU A 242 15.94 6.31 1.76
CA LEU A 242 16.36 4.92 1.56
C LEU A 242 15.33 3.89 2.09
N HIS A 243 14.04 4.19 1.95
CA HIS A 243 12.95 3.32 2.41
C HIS A 243 12.71 2.15 1.44
N TYR A 244 13.76 1.35 1.15
CA TYR A 244 13.70 0.22 0.22
C TYR A 244 12.77 -0.90 0.68
N ASP A 245 12.49 -0.97 1.96
CA ASP A 245 11.56 -1.89 2.60
C ASP A 245 10.08 -1.63 2.26
N ASN A 246 9.78 -0.46 1.67
CA ASN A 246 8.49 -0.20 1.04
C ASN A 246 8.30 -1.01 -0.25
N MET A 247 9.34 -1.72 -0.73
CA MET A 247 9.27 -2.60 -1.88
C MET A 247 8.80 -3.99 -1.45
N PHE A 248 7.58 -4.34 -1.79
CA PHE A 248 6.99 -5.67 -1.63
C PHE A 248 5.89 -5.89 -2.67
N HIS A 249 5.47 -7.13 -2.87
CA HIS A 249 4.69 -7.54 -4.04
C HIS A 249 3.33 -6.88 -4.19
N GLN A 250 2.76 -6.29 -3.14
CA GLN A 250 1.52 -5.52 -3.21
C GLN A 250 1.75 -4.13 -3.82
N HIS A 251 2.94 -3.55 -3.68
CA HIS A 251 3.30 -2.24 -4.23
C HIS A 251 3.78 -2.37 -5.67
N LEU A 252 2.85 -2.48 -6.61
CA LEU A 252 3.17 -2.69 -8.02
C LEU A 252 3.82 -1.47 -8.67
N ARG A 253 3.53 -0.26 -8.16
CA ARG A 253 3.98 1.03 -8.68
C ARG A 253 4.32 1.99 -7.56
N TYR A 254 5.35 2.78 -7.82
CA TYR A 254 5.83 3.84 -6.94
C TYR A 254 5.65 5.16 -7.67
N TYR A 255 4.84 6.04 -7.12
CA TYR A 255 4.39 7.22 -7.82
C TYR A 255 5.20 8.47 -7.45
N SER A 256 5.34 9.35 -8.46
CA SER A 256 5.78 10.73 -8.37
C SER A 256 4.89 11.57 -9.30
N MET A 257 5.11 12.87 -9.39
CA MET A 257 4.20 13.76 -10.15
C MET A 257 4.20 13.46 -11.64
N LYS A 258 5.39 13.27 -12.26
CA LYS A 258 5.47 13.04 -13.71
C LYS A 258 4.63 11.84 -14.18
N PRO A 259 4.78 10.62 -13.63
CA PRO A 259 3.95 9.48 -14.03
C PRO A 259 2.48 9.65 -13.69
N LEU A 260 2.12 10.33 -12.58
CA LEU A 260 0.72 10.59 -12.23
C LEU A 260 0.07 11.55 -13.24
N ILE A 261 0.73 12.66 -13.59
CA ILE A 261 0.24 13.60 -14.61
C ILE A 261 0.11 12.90 -15.96
N TYR A 262 1.13 12.11 -16.35
CA TYR A 262 1.11 11.36 -17.61
C TYR A 262 -0.07 10.39 -17.67
N LEU A 263 -0.26 9.58 -16.61
CA LEU A 263 -1.35 8.63 -16.51
C LEU A 263 -2.73 9.31 -16.65
N HIS A 264 -2.98 10.34 -15.85
CA HIS A 264 -4.29 11.00 -15.83
C HIS A 264 -4.62 11.65 -17.18
N ARG A 265 -3.63 12.28 -17.84
CA ARG A 265 -3.80 12.87 -19.18
C ARG A 265 -4.20 11.86 -20.24
N GLN A 266 -3.69 10.62 -20.19
CA GLN A 266 -4.10 9.55 -21.10
C GLN A 266 -5.60 9.25 -21.04
N TYR A 267 -6.25 9.56 -19.91
CA TYR A 267 -7.69 9.35 -19.70
C TYR A 267 -8.50 10.65 -19.73
N GLY A 268 -7.95 11.74 -20.27
CA GLY A 268 -8.63 13.03 -20.32
C GLY A 268 -8.93 13.60 -18.94
N MET A 269 -7.94 13.54 -18.06
CA MET A 269 -7.98 14.10 -16.70
C MET A 269 -6.73 14.94 -16.43
N ASP A 270 -6.88 15.98 -15.60
CA ASP A 270 -5.77 16.77 -15.08
C ASP A 270 -5.58 16.52 -13.60
N VAL A 271 -4.32 16.36 -13.17
CA VAL A 271 -3.93 16.48 -11.77
C VAL A 271 -3.85 17.97 -11.45
N PHE A 272 -4.87 18.50 -10.79
CA PHE A 272 -4.98 19.94 -10.56
C PHE A 272 -4.39 20.40 -9.22
N ASP A 273 -4.28 19.48 -8.24
CA ASP A 273 -3.70 19.81 -6.95
C ASP A 273 -2.98 18.63 -6.31
N VAL A 274 -2.10 18.92 -5.33
CA VAL A 274 -1.30 17.91 -4.65
C VAL A 274 -0.94 18.33 -3.23
N GLU A 275 -0.87 17.34 -2.34
CA GLU A 275 -0.34 17.48 -0.98
C GLU A 275 0.72 16.42 -0.72
N ARG A 276 1.80 16.79 -0.02
CA ARG A 276 2.82 15.86 0.49
C ARG A 276 2.67 15.74 1.99
N SER A 277 2.77 14.53 2.53
CA SER A 277 2.69 14.26 3.96
C SER A 277 3.78 13.28 4.42
N GLU A 278 4.06 13.28 5.73
CA GLU A 278 5.05 12.38 6.34
C GLU A 278 4.47 10.98 6.65
N VAL A 279 3.17 10.80 6.47
CA VAL A 279 2.51 9.53 6.79
C VAL A 279 3.06 8.40 5.92
N TYR A 280 3.20 7.21 6.50
CA TYR A 280 3.82 6.03 5.88
C TYR A 280 5.28 6.22 5.43
N GLY A 281 5.99 7.21 6.00
CA GLY A 281 7.36 7.53 5.63
C GLY A 281 7.50 8.43 4.40
N GLY A 282 6.42 9.11 4.03
CA GLY A 282 6.30 10.02 2.90
C GLY A 282 5.22 9.58 1.92
N SER A 283 4.17 10.40 1.80
CA SER A 283 3.03 10.18 0.91
C SER A 283 2.75 11.38 0.03
N ILE A 284 2.20 11.09 -1.14
CA ILE A 284 1.68 12.08 -2.08
C ILE A 284 0.19 11.85 -2.27
N ARG A 285 -0.60 12.88 -1.98
CA ARG A 285 -2.04 12.92 -2.23
C ARG A 285 -2.31 13.84 -3.39
N ILE A 286 -2.86 13.31 -4.48
CA ILE A 286 -3.25 14.13 -5.64
C ILE A 286 -4.76 14.27 -5.73
N PHE A 287 -5.17 15.38 -6.34
CA PHE A 287 -6.54 15.66 -6.70
C PHE A 287 -6.61 15.84 -8.22
N ALA A 288 -7.42 15.00 -8.87
CA ALA A 288 -7.60 14.99 -10.31
C ALA A 288 -9.06 15.22 -10.68
N CYS A 289 -9.28 15.82 -11.84
CA CYS A 289 -10.61 16.12 -12.40
C CYS A 289 -10.62 15.85 -13.90
N ASN A 290 -11.77 15.96 -14.55
CA ASN A 290 -11.77 15.98 -16.02
C ASN A 290 -11.00 17.20 -16.54
N THR A 291 -10.36 17.05 -17.68
CA THR A 291 -9.48 18.09 -18.26
C THR A 291 -10.16 19.46 -18.30
N GLY A 292 -9.48 20.46 -17.77
CA GLY A 292 -9.90 21.87 -17.81
C GLY A 292 -10.96 22.26 -16.76
N GLU A 293 -11.43 21.37 -15.90
CA GLU A 293 -12.49 21.69 -14.92
C GLU A 293 -12.00 22.49 -13.70
N PHE A 294 -10.73 22.33 -13.32
CA PHE A 294 -10.10 23.08 -12.23
C PHE A 294 -8.74 23.66 -12.67
N PRO A 295 -8.34 24.83 -12.18
CA PRO A 295 -7.02 25.39 -12.47
C PRO A 295 -5.91 24.58 -11.78
N ILE A 296 -4.81 24.35 -12.49
CA ILE A 296 -3.63 23.65 -11.92
C ILE A 296 -2.95 24.52 -10.88
N SER A 297 -2.84 24.04 -9.66
CA SER A 297 -2.30 24.77 -8.52
C SER A 297 -0.79 24.99 -8.63
N ASN A 298 -0.30 25.99 -7.91
CA ASN A 298 1.14 26.20 -7.76
C ASN A 298 1.83 25.06 -6.98
N ARG A 299 1.11 24.28 -6.17
CA ARG A 299 1.67 23.13 -5.47
C ARG A 299 2.12 22.05 -6.46
N VAL A 300 1.33 21.77 -7.49
CA VAL A 300 1.69 20.84 -8.59
C VAL A 300 2.95 21.31 -9.28
N LYS A 301 3.01 22.58 -9.70
CA LYS A 301 4.18 23.15 -10.40
C LYS A 301 5.45 23.08 -9.55
N LYS A 302 5.35 23.42 -8.25
CA LYS A 302 6.48 23.38 -7.31
C LYS A 302 7.00 21.97 -7.09
N LEU A 303 6.09 20.97 -7.00
CA LEU A 303 6.50 19.59 -6.74
C LEU A 303 7.15 18.97 -7.98
N VAL A 304 6.62 19.26 -9.19
CA VAL A 304 7.27 18.87 -10.45
C VAL A 304 8.69 19.46 -10.55
N ALA A 305 8.84 20.76 -10.28
CA ALA A 305 10.14 21.41 -10.30
C ALA A 305 11.13 20.85 -9.25
N LEU A 306 10.61 20.41 -8.08
CA LEU A 306 11.43 19.73 -7.08
C LEU A 306 11.92 18.38 -7.60
N GLU A 307 11.07 17.56 -8.18
CA GLU A 307 11.44 16.25 -8.74
C GLU A 307 12.50 16.38 -9.85
N GLU A 308 12.39 17.41 -10.70
CA GLU A 308 13.37 17.74 -11.74
C GLU A 308 14.71 18.17 -11.13
N LYS A 309 14.69 19.07 -10.15
CA LYS A 309 15.88 19.52 -9.41
C LYS A 309 16.62 18.36 -8.74
N GLU A 310 15.89 17.45 -8.13
CA GLU A 310 16.43 16.26 -7.46
C GLU A 310 16.83 15.16 -8.47
N LYS A 311 16.68 15.39 -9.76
CA LYS A 311 17.01 14.44 -10.85
C LYS A 311 16.38 13.07 -10.66
N LEU A 312 15.12 13.06 -10.15
CA LEU A 312 14.41 11.84 -9.76
C LEU A 312 14.31 10.80 -10.88
N TYR A 313 14.33 11.24 -12.12
CA TYR A 313 14.11 10.39 -13.30
C TYR A 313 15.41 10.01 -14.03
N ASP A 314 16.56 10.48 -13.55
CA ASP A 314 17.86 10.21 -14.17
C ASP A 314 18.31 8.77 -13.87
N ALA A 315 18.89 8.13 -14.86
CA ALA A 315 19.43 6.76 -14.72
C ALA A 315 20.50 6.69 -13.62
N ALA A 316 21.40 7.68 -13.55
CA ALA A 316 22.44 7.75 -12.53
C ALA A 316 21.88 7.85 -11.09
N THR A 317 20.77 8.58 -10.88
CA THR A 317 20.10 8.67 -9.58
C THR A 317 19.53 7.30 -9.19
N ASN A 318 18.92 6.57 -10.11
CA ASN A 318 18.38 5.24 -9.87
C ASN A 318 19.47 4.19 -9.61
N GLU A 319 20.61 4.28 -10.29
CA GLU A 319 21.79 3.42 -10.07
C GLU A 319 22.41 3.69 -8.69
N SER A 320 22.59 4.97 -8.33
CA SER A 320 23.06 5.37 -7.00
C SER A 320 22.15 4.85 -5.89
N PHE A 321 20.83 4.95 -6.05
CA PHE A 321 19.87 4.40 -5.12
C PHE A 321 20.01 2.88 -4.97
N SER A 322 20.17 2.15 -6.07
CA SER A 322 20.38 0.69 -6.05
C SER A 322 21.64 0.30 -5.26
N THR A 323 22.73 1.06 -5.44
CA THR A 323 23.98 0.86 -4.69
C THR A 323 23.78 1.12 -3.19
N GLN A 324 23.11 2.22 -2.82
CA GLN A 324 22.84 2.55 -1.43
C GLN A 324 21.96 1.51 -0.74
N VAL A 325 20.99 0.92 -1.46
CA VAL A 325 20.15 -0.18 -0.95
C VAL A 325 21.00 -1.43 -0.65
N ALA A 326 21.94 -1.77 -1.53
CA ALA A 326 22.86 -2.90 -1.29
C ALA A 326 23.80 -2.65 -0.10
N ASP A 327 24.31 -1.42 0.04
CA ASP A 327 25.14 -1.02 1.18
C ASP A 327 24.35 -1.05 2.50
N ARG A 328 23.10 -0.58 2.51
CA ARG A 328 22.25 -0.60 3.71
C ARG A 328 21.95 -2.03 4.17
N ARG A 329 21.65 -2.92 3.21
CA ARG A 329 21.54 -4.36 3.49
C ARG A 329 22.74 -4.91 4.24
N SER A 330 23.95 -4.65 3.72
CA SER A 330 25.21 -5.15 4.30
C SER A 330 25.43 -4.57 5.68
N LYS A 331 25.22 -3.26 5.85
CA LYS A 331 25.34 -2.59 7.16
C LYS A 331 24.39 -3.17 8.20
N LEU A 332 23.11 -3.37 7.85
CA LEU A 332 22.13 -3.95 8.78
C LEU A 332 22.55 -5.37 9.22
N PHE A 333 23.00 -6.20 8.28
CA PHE A 333 23.50 -7.53 8.59
C PHE A 333 24.68 -7.46 9.57
N ASP A 334 25.67 -6.63 9.29
CA ASP A 334 26.89 -6.47 10.12
C ASP A 334 26.56 -5.94 11.51
N GLU A 335 25.65 -4.96 11.64
CA GLU A 335 25.17 -4.43 12.91
C GLU A 335 24.54 -5.54 13.77
N VAL A 336 23.63 -6.33 13.20
CA VAL A 336 22.94 -7.43 13.89
C VAL A 336 23.94 -8.56 14.23
N TYR A 337 24.77 -8.98 13.28
CA TYR A 337 25.77 -10.04 13.49
C TYR A 337 26.77 -9.68 14.60
N LYS A 338 27.24 -8.44 14.64
CA LYS A 338 28.15 -7.92 15.68
C LYS A 338 27.52 -7.96 17.07
N LEU A 339 26.23 -7.74 17.20
CA LEU A 339 25.53 -7.87 18.48
C LEU A 339 25.41 -9.34 18.88
N VAL A 340 24.94 -10.20 17.98
CA VAL A 340 24.73 -11.63 18.26
C VAL A 340 26.04 -12.35 18.55
N SER A 341 27.13 -12.04 17.83
CA SER A 341 28.46 -12.62 18.10
C SER A 341 29.00 -12.29 19.47
N LYS A 342 28.51 -11.21 20.12
CA LYS A 342 28.82 -10.85 21.52
C LYS A 342 27.83 -11.45 22.52
N GLY A 343 27.00 -12.41 22.13
CA GLY A 343 25.97 -13.04 22.96
C GLY A 343 24.75 -12.16 23.27
N LYS A 344 24.60 -11.05 22.55
CA LYS A 344 23.46 -10.14 22.68
C LYS A 344 22.22 -10.73 22.01
N LYS A 345 21.06 -10.51 22.64
CA LYS A 345 19.76 -10.91 22.12
C LYS A 345 19.16 -9.82 21.25
N VAL A 346 18.91 -10.15 19.99
CA VAL A 346 18.26 -9.26 19.03
C VAL A 346 16.85 -9.78 18.69
N ILE A 347 15.87 -8.90 18.68
CA ILE A 347 14.47 -9.18 18.29
C ILE A 347 14.00 -8.23 17.20
N GLY A 348 12.88 -8.54 16.56
CA GLY A 348 12.15 -7.60 15.71
C GLY A 348 11.02 -6.91 16.48
N ILE A 349 10.68 -5.68 16.10
CA ILE A 349 9.57 -4.89 16.65
C ILE A 349 8.60 -4.54 15.53
N GLY A 350 7.39 -5.10 15.60
CA GLY A 350 6.37 -5.06 14.55
C GLY A 350 6.63 -6.08 13.44
N ALA A 351 5.58 -6.71 12.93
CA ALA A 351 5.65 -7.70 11.84
C ALA A 351 4.87 -7.26 10.59
N PRO A 352 5.05 -6.01 10.05
CA PRO A 352 4.43 -5.62 8.77
C PRO A 352 5.03 -6.43 7.60
N ALA A 353 4.41 -6.36 6.41
CA ALA A 353 4.92 -7.03 5.20
C ALA A 353 6.41 -6.78 4.95
N LYS A 354 6.85 -5.55 5.17
CA LYS A 354 8.23 -5.11 4.98
C LYS A 354 9.24 -5.80 5.91
N ALA A 355 8.82 -6.31 7.09
CA ALA A 355 9.69 -7.10 7.95
C ALA A 355 10.21 -8.35 7.24
N SER A 356 9.33 -9.03 6.48
CA SER A 356 9.74 -10.16 5.64
C SER A 356 10.74 -9.73 4.56
N THR A 357 10.47 -8.65 3.84
CA THR A 357 11.37 -8.13 2.80
C THR A 357 12.76 -7.82 3.36
N ILE A 358 12.83 -7.08 4.48
CA ILE A 358 14.09 -6.72 5.13
C ILE A 358 14.86 -7.98 5.54
N CYS A 359 14.22 -8.88 6.29
CA CYS A 359 14.87 -10.07 6.81
C CYS A 359 15.38 -11.01 5.70
N ASN A 360 14.55 -11.26 4.68
CA ASN A 360 14.97 -12.10 3.56
C ASN A 360 16.10 -11.46 2.75
N TYR A 361 16.01 -10.15 2.45
CA TYR A 361 17.03 -9.44 1.68
C TYR A 361 18.34 -9.31 2.44
N ALA A 362 18.29 -9.01 3.74
CA ALA A 362 19.49 -8.90 4.57
C ALA A 362 20.03 -10.25 5.08
N GLY A 363 19.34 -11.36 4.86
CA GLY A 363 19.76 -12.67 5.35
C GLY A 363 19.63 -12.84 6.89
N LEU A 364 18.66 -12.14 7.48
CA LEU A 364 18.40 -12.18 8.93
C LEU A 364 17.43 -13.32 9.24
N GLY A 365 17.99 -14.48 9.61
CA GLY A 365 17.21 -15.66 10.04
C GLY A 365 16.98 -15.72 11.56
N PRO A 366 16.30 -16.78 12.05
CA PRO A 366 16.00 -16.97 13.48
C PRO A 366 17.22 -17.17 14.36
N ASN A 367 18.38 -17.47 13.79
CA ASN A 367 19.69 -17.52 14.46
C ASN A 367 20.26 -16.12 14.77
N LEU A 368 19.76 -15.07 14.12
CA LEU A 368 20.17 -13.68 14.31
C LEU A 368 19.07 -12.83 14.95
N VAL A 369 17.82 -13.07 14.60
CA VAL A 369 16.64 -12.40 15.16
C VAL A 369 15.74 -13.47 15.77
N GLU A 370 15.70 -13.54 17.09
CA GLU A 370 15.09 -14.66 17.80
C GLU A 370 13.57 -14.76 17.60
N TYR A 371 12.90 -13.62 17.60
CA TYR A 371 11.47 -13.48 17.28
C TYR A 371 11.14 -12.05 16.86
N VAL A 372 9.95 -11.87 16.31
CA VAL A 372 9.39 -10.54 16.03
C VAL A 372 8.16 -10.34 16.90
N THR A 373 8.01 -9.18 17.52
CA THR A 373 6.80 -8.82 18.29
C THR A 373 5.73 -8.24 17.41
N GLU A 374 4.45 -8.46 17.76
CA GLU A 374 3.30 -7.95 17.03
C GLU A 374 2.11 -7.73 17.98
N VAL A 375 1.25 -6.76 17.63
CA VAL A 375 -0.01 -6.47 18.34
C VAL A 375 -1.25 -6.94 17.59
N ASN A 376 -1.12 -7.24 16.28
CA ASN A 376 -2.21 -7.73 15.46
C ASN A 376 -2.45 -9.24 15.72
N PRO A 377 -3.61 -9.63 16.31
CA PRO A 377 -3.91 -11.01 16.66
C PRO A 377 -3.93 -11.97 15.45
N LEU A 378 -4.15 -11.43 14.23
CA LEU A 378 -4.15 -12.23 13.01
C LEU A 378 -2.74 -12.72 12.61
N ARG A 379 -1.67 -12.15 13.19
CA ARG A 379 -0.26 -12.48 12.91
C ARG A 379 0.41 -13.19 14.05
N ILE A 380 -0.02 -12.97 15.29
CA ILE A 380 0.54 -13.61 16.50
C ILE A 380 0.45 -15.14 16.42
N GLY A 381 1.52 -15.83 16.82
CA GLY A 381 1.63 -17.29 16.77
C GLY A 381 1.97 -17.86 15.40
N LYS A 382 2.23 -16.99 14.42
CA LYS A 382 2.65 -17.34 13.07
C LYS A 382 4.14 -17.04 12.87
N TYR A 383 4.62 -17.12 11.62
CA TYR A 383 6.03 -16.93 11.26
C TYR A 383 6.15 -16.00 10.07
N LEU A 384 7.22 -15.20 10.04
CA LEU A 384 7.55 -14.41 8.86
C LEU A 384 7.84 -15.32 7.66
N PRO A 385 7.25 -15.07 6.50
CA PRO A 385 7.51 -15.86 5.31
C PRO A 385 8.98 -15.78 4.87
N GLY A 386 9.48 -16.85 4.29
CA GLY A 386 10.87 -17.02 3.86
C GLY A 386 11.82 -17.36 5.00
N VAL A 387 12.11 -16.41 5.86
CA VAL A 387 13.06 -16.56 6.98
C VAL A 387 12.52 -17.38 8.16
N ARG A 388 11.19 -17.55 8.28
CA ARG A 388 10.52 -18.35 9.33
C ARG A 388 10.82 -17.89 10.76
N ILE A 389 11.05 -16.60 10.97
CA ILE A 389 11.19 -16.03 12.31
C ILE A 389 9.81 -16.05 12.99
N PRO A 390 9.68 -16.55 14.24
CA PRO A 390 8.41 -16.61 14.94
C PRO A 390 7.89 -15.23 15.30
N ILE A 391 6.57 -15.04 15.14
CA ILE A 391 5.84 -13.82 15.50
C ILE A 391 5.17 -14.04 16.85
N LYS A 392 5.54 -13.26 17.86
CA LYS A 392 5.02 -13.34 19.21
C LYS A 392 4.22 -12.09 19.58
N ASP A 393 3.34 -12.23 20.57
CA ASP A 393 2.66 -11.08 21.17
C ASP A 393 3.70 -10.07 21.72
N GLU A 394 3.40 -8.77 21.62
CA GLU A 394 4.28 -7.71 22.18
C GLU A 394 4.53 -7.92 23.66
N GLU A 395 3.56 -8.46 24.43
CA GLU A 395 3.70 -8.76 25.85
C GLU A 395 4.83 -9.73 26.14
N PHE A 396 5.13 -10.64 25.21
CA PHE A 396 6.19 -11.63 25.38
C PHE A 396 7.57 -10.99 25.62
N MET A 397 7.88 -9.86 24.97
CA MET A 397 9.17 -9.20 25.13
C MET A 397 9.41 -8.68 26.54
N PHE A 398 8.34 -8.38 27.31
CA PHE A 398 8.40 -7.91 28.69
C PHE A 398 8.37 -9.06 29.70
N ALA A 399 7.76 -10.19 29.33
CA ALA A 399 7.70 -11.40 30.15
C ALA A 399 8.90 -12.32 29.97
N ASP A 400 9.74 -12.07 28.97
CA ASP A 400 10.89 -12.90 28.64
C ASP A 400 11.96 -12.84 29.74
N ARG A 401 12.42 -14.01 30.19
CA ARG A 401 13.44 -14.13 31.28
C ARG A 401 14.76 -13.46 30.90
N LYS A 402 15.11 -13.43 29.61
CA LYS A 402 16.28 -12.73 29.06
C LYS A 402 15.80 -11.57 28.23
N PRO A 403 15.75 -10.33 28.74
CA PRO A 403 15.38 -9.16 28.00
C PRO A 403 16.21 -8.99 26.71
N ALA A 404 15.61 -8.46 25.67
CA ALA A 404 16.33 -8.20 24.44
C ALA A 404 17.29 -7.01 24.60
N ASP A 405 18.52 -7.19 24.12
CA ASP A 405 19.57 -6.16 24.11
C ASP A 405 19.36 -5.14 22.97
N ALA A 406 18.75 -5.58 21.85
CA ALA A 406 18.41 -4.72 20.74
C ALA A 406 17.11 -5.15 20.04
N GLY A 407 16.43 -4.19 19.44
CA GLY A 407 15.23 -4.41 18.64
C GLY A 407 15.31 -3.73 17.28
N ILE A 408 15.13 -4.50 16.19
CA ILE A 408 14.98 -3.94 14.84
C ILE A 408 13.54 -3.45 14.69
N LEU A 409 13.35 -2.15 14.57
CA LEU A 409 12.02 -1.56 14.41
C LEU A 409 11.56 -1.66 12.96
N PHE A 410 10.87 -2.75 12.61
CA PHE A 410 10.33 -2.91 11.25
C PHE A 410 9.15 -1.96 10.95
N ALA A 411 8.41 -1.57 11.98
CA ALA A 411 7.33 -0.57 11.87
C ALA A 411 7.85 0.86 12.08
N TRP A 412 9.03 1.21 11.56
CA TRP A 412 9.76 2.46 11.79
C TRP A 412 8.95 3.72 11.43
N ASN A 413 8.01 3.65 10.51
CA ASN A 413 7.11 4.74 10.17
C ASN A 413 6.16 5.17 11.32
N TYR A 414 6.12 4.40 12.40
CA TYR A 414 5.45 4.71 13.66
C TYR A 414 6.44 4.86 14.83
N TYR A 415 7.70 5.24 14.54
CA TYR A 415 8.77 5.38 15.53
C TYR A 415 8.33 6.22 16.74
N ASP A 416 7.77 7.39 16.49
CA ASP A 416 7.35 8.35 17.51
C ASP A 416 6.16 7.87 18.37
N GLU A 417 5.41 6.89 17.90
CA GLU A 417 4.33 6.25 18.65
C GLU A 417 4.84 5.01 19.41
N ILE A 418 5.60 4.15 18.73
CA ILE A 418 6.02 2.83 19.25
C ILE A 418 7.13 2.98 20.28
N VAL A 419 8.21 3.71 19.98
CA VAL A 419 9.41 3.73 20.82
C VAL A 419 9.13 4.34 22.20
N PRO A 420 8.45 5.49 22.34
CA PRO A 420 8.08 6.04 23.64
C PRO A 420 7.19 5.08 24.47
N LYS A 421 6.24 4.39 23.82
CA LYS A 421 5.40 3.37 24.45
C LYS A 421 6.25 2.23 25.04
N LEU A 422 7.17 1.67 24.24
CA LEU A 422 8.05 0.58 24.68
C LEU A 422 8.99 1.02 25.80
N ARG A 423 9.57 2.23 25.71
CA ARG A 423 10.42 2.81 26.76
C ARG A 423 9.68 2.97 28.07
N LYS A 424 8.45 3.50 28.03
CA LYS A 424 7.59 3.64 29.22
C LYS A 424 7.28 2.29 29.88
N ARG A 425 7.19 1.23 29.08
CA ARG A 425 6.96 -0.15 29.53
C ARG A 425 8.23 -0.88 30.00
N GLY A 426 9.40 -0.23 29.93
CA GLY A 426 10.65 -0.75 30.45
C GLY A 426 11.59 -1.40 29.43
N PHE A 427 11.32 -1.32 28.12
CA PHE A 427 12.29 -1.76 27.10
C PHE A 427 13.53 -0.87 27.11
N LYS A 428 14.71 -1.44 27.39
CA LYS A 428 16.00 -0.72 27.50
C LYS A 428 16.94 -1.02 26.33
N GLY A 429 16.60 -1.99 25.47
CA GLY A 429 17.43 -2.40 24.34
C GLY A 429 17.67 -1.28 23.33
N GLU A 430 18.75 -1.40 22.57
CA GLU A 430 19.05 -0.51 21.45
C GLU A 430 17.94 -0.62 20.38
N ILE A 431 17.57 0.50 19.74
CA ILE A 431 16.64 0.50 18.59
C ILE A 431 17.47 0.59 17.32
N LEU A 432 17.41 -0.45 16.50
CA LEU A 432 17.98 -0.50 15.16
C LEU A 432 16.90 -0.13 14.14
N LEU A 433 17.25 0.74 13.19
CA LEU A 433 16.38 1.03 12.05
C LEU A 433 16.89 0.22 10.84
N PRO A 434 16.01 -0.36 10.03
CA PRO A 434 16.41 -1.17 8.89
C PRO A 434 16.93 -0.37 7.70
#